data_a7c5e9f9c6c915c1d1de4f5887def8ab
#
_entry.id   a7c5e9f9c6c915c1d1de4f5887def8ab
#
_cell.length_a   1.000
_cell.length_b   1.000
_cell.length_c   1.000
_cell.angle_alpha   90.00
_cell.angle_beta   90.00
_cell.angle_gamma   90.00
#
_symmetry.space_group_name_H-M   'P 1'
#
loop_
_entity.id
_entity.type
_entity.pdbx_description
1 polymer ?
#
loop_
_entity_poly.entity_id
_entity_poly.type
_entity_poly.pdbx_seq_one_letter_code
_entity_poly.pdbx_strand_id
1 'polypeptide(L)'
;MSNAYRIAVLPGDAIGPEIMAQAARVFDVMQRHRDVAFELIECPFGAGAYFSHGKGFPDETKAVCDDVDAILKGPVGLSHEESQKIPVEEQAERGAILPLRARYNTFANFRPIYLSPDMAHFSPLKSEIVKEGLDILLIRELVGGLYFGEKERGTNDNGLRYVKEVLEYDETQIRQVLEVAFQQAMQRKKLLHNIHKSNVLMSSVFWNEVLDEVHADFPEVEVVHVLVDAAATAMCLNPTQFDVMVMENMFGDILSDQAGGLLGSLGLMPSACIGPEKAYYEPSHGSAPDIAGQNIANPYSMIGSVAMMLEMSFGMNDEAQAVWRAMQSVFEDGFSTPDLSSGDGTELVSTDVFGDKVMAKLDELLAS
;
A
#
# COMPACT_ATOMS: atom_id res chain seq x y z
N MET A 1 -27.89 -13.82 -11.92
CA MET A 1 -27.13 -14.53 -10.85
C MET A 1 -26.34 -13.43 -10.17
N SER A 2 -26.45 -13.30 -8.85
CA SER A 2 -25.65 -12.35 -8.09
C SER A 2 -24.17 -12.67 -8.30
N ASN A 3 -23.35 -11.66 -8.51
CA ASN A 3 -21.89 -11.84 -8.53
C ASN A 3 -21.47 -12.24 -7.10
N ALA A 4 -20.79 -13.35 -6.96
CA ALA A 4 -20.23 -13.79 -5.69
C ALA A 4 -18.71 -13.75 -5.76
N TYR A 5 -18.09 -13.05 -4.83
CA TYR A 5 -16.64 -12.91 -4.73
C TYR A 5 -16.11 -13.56 -3.46
N ARG A 6 -15.04 -14.32 -3.58
CA ARG A 6 -14.35 -14.95 -2.46
C ARG A 6 -13.10 -14.18 -2.12
N ILE A 7 -12.92 -13.81 -0.86
CA ILE A 7 -11.82 -12.96 -0.40
C ILE A 7 -11.11 -13.66 0.75
N ALA A 8 -9.80 -13.91 0.61
CA ALA A 8 -8.98 -14.30 1.75
C ALA A 8 -8.72 -13.06 2.61
N VAL A 9 -9.07 -13.14 3.87
CA VAL A 9 -8.82 -12.10 4.86
C VAL A 9 -7.67 -12.55 5.75
N LEU A 10 -6.56 -11.80 5.69
CA LEU A 10 -5.35 -12.03 6.46
C LEU A 10 -5.20 -10.89 7.48
N PRO A 11 -5.74 -10.99 8.70
CA PRO A 11 -5.78 -9.85 9.63
C PRO A 11 -4.41 -9.29 9.99
N GLY A 12 -3.38 -10.12 9.93
CA GLY A 12 -2.02 -9.74 10.29
C GLY A 12 -1.80 -9.65 11.80
N ASP A 13 -0.91 -8.74 12.20
CA ASP A 13 -0.45 -8.61 13.59
C ASP A 13 -0.89 -7.28 14.22
N ALA A 14 -0.84 -7.21 15.54
CA ALA A 14 -1.00 -6.01 16.37
C ALA A 14 -2.28 -5.21 16.07
N ILE A 15 -2.21 -4.00 15.44
CA ILE A 15 -3.42 -3.24 15.07
C ILE A 15 -4.19 -3.85 13.90
N GLY A 16 -3.62 -4.84 13.21
CA GLY A 16 -4.20 -5.44 12.02
C GLY A 16 -5.64 -5.92 12.22
N PRO A 17 -5.95 -6.77 13.22
CA PRO A 17 -7.31 -7.24 13.46
C PRO A 17 -8.32 -6.12 13.72
N GLU A 18 -7.96 -5.06 14.46
CA GLU A 18 -8.90 -3.98 14.78
C GLU A 18 -9.24 -3.09 13.58
N ILE A 19 -8.26 -2.76 12.72
CA ILE A 19 -8.52 -2.00 11.49
C ILE A 19 -9.18 -2.85 10.40
N MET A 20 -8.84 -4.15 10.32
CA MET A 20 -9.47 -5.13 9.43
C MET A 20 -10.96 -5.29 9.73
N ALA A 21 -11.32 -5.34 11.02
CA ALA A 21 -12.71 -5.42 11.44
C ALA A 21 -13.54 -4.24 10.92
N GLN A 22 -12.98 -3.04 10.87
CA GLN A 22 -13.67 -1.86 10.31
C GLN A 22 -13.79 -1.95 8.78
N ALA A 23 -12.73 -2.38 8.10
CA ALA A 23 -12.73 -2.52 6.65
C ALA A 23 -13.69 -3.62 6.15
N ALA A 24 -13.77 -4.74 6.84
CA ALA A 24 -14.69 -5.83 6.50
C ALA A 24 -16.16 -5.40 6.48
N ARG A 25 -16.55 -4.42 7.29
CA ARG A 25 -17.92 -3.87 7.33
C ARG A 25 -18.37 -3.21 6.04
N VAL A 26 -17.43 -2.78 5.18
CA VAL A 26 -17.75 -2.24 3.85
C VAL A 26 -18.50 -3.29 3.03
N PHE A 27 -18.07 -4.55 3.07
CA PHE A 27 -18.73 -5.63 2.33
C PHE A 27 -20.16 -5.87 2.82
N ASP A 28 -20.43 -5.74 4.14
CA ASP A 28 -21.78 -5.85 4.69
C ASP A 28 -22.69 -4.72 4.18
N VAL A 29 -22.16 -3.49 4.09
CA VAL A 29 -22.91 -2.35 3.52
C VAL A 29 -23.17 -2.59 2.04
N MET A 30 -22.18 -3.03 1.27
CA MET A 30 -22.34 -3.32 -0.16
C MET A 30 -23.43 -4.38 -0.41
N GLN A 31 -23.43 -5.47 0.34
CA GLN A 31 -24.44 -6.55 0.21
C GLN A 31 -25.87 -6.10 0.52
N ARG A 32 -26.06 -5.06 1.35
CA ARG A 32 -27.38 -4.49 1.62
C ARG A 32 -27.96 -3.69 0.45
N HIS A 33 -27.09 -3.07 -0.35
CA HIS A 33 -27.47 -2.11 -1.39
C HIS A 33 -27.27 -2.61 -2.83
N ARG A 34 -26.55 -3.73 -3.01
CA ARG A 34 -26.19 -4.27 -4.32
C ARG A 34 -26.49 -5.76 -4.40
N ASP A 35 -26.83 -6.26 -5.57
CA ASP A 35 -26.99 -7.70 -5.83
C ASP A 35 -25.60 -8.36 -5.99
N VAL A 36 -24.86 -8.41 -4.89
CA VAL A 36 -23.51 -8.97 -4.79
C VAL A 36 -23.38 -9.74 -3.48
N ALA A 37 -22.56 -10.78 -3.49
CA ALA A 37 -22.22 -11.54 -2.28
C ALA A 37 -20.68 -11.55 -2.10
N PHE A 38 -20.22 -11.41 -0.86
CA PHE A 38 -18.82 -11.54 -0.50
C PHE A 38 -18.65 -12.64 0.54
N GLU A 39 -17.85 -13.65 0.21
CA GLU A 39 -17.42 -14.68 1.13
C GLU A 39 -16.05 -14.32 1.69
N LEU A 40 -15.99 -13.91 2.95
CA LEU A 40 -14.75 -13.56 3.65
C LEU A 40 -14.19 -14.79 4.35
N ILE A 41 -12.99 -15.23 3.99
CA ILE A 41 -12.32 -16.42 4.52
C ILE A 41 -11.11 -15.96 5.33
N GLU A 42 -11.25 -15.92 6.65
CA GLU A 42 -10.16 -15.52 7.53
C GLU A 42 -9.10 -16.62 7.63
N CYS A 43 -7.82 -16.22 7.48
CA CYS A 43 -6.68 -17.12 7.50
C CYS A 43 -5.54 -16.55 8.34
N PRO A 44 -4.77 -17.40 9.03
CA PRO A 44 -3.59 -16.98 9.79
C PRO A 44 -2.47 -16.48 8.86
N PHE A 45 -1.89 -15.33 9.20
CA PHE A 45 -0.81 -14.71 8.44
C PHE A 45 0.02 -13.78 9.34
N GLY A 46 1.31 -13.66 9.07
CA GLY A 46 2.21 -12.78 9.81
C GLY A 46 2.96 -13.47 10.95
N ALA A 47 3.49 -12.68 11.86
CA ALA A 47 4.28 -13.18 12.97
C ALA A 47 3.43 -13.98 13.99
N GLY A 48 2.17 -13.60 14.19
CA GLY A 48 1.22 -14.34 15.01
C GLY A 48 0.96 -15.77 14.48
N ALA A 49 0.93 -15.92 13.16
CA ALA A 49 0.78 -17.23 12.52
C ALA A 49 2.00 -18.14 12.79
N TYR A 50 3.20 -17.59 12.90
CA TYR A 50 4.37 -18.38 13.27
C TYR A 50 4.20 -19.07 14.63
N PHE A 51 3.70 -18.38 15.65
CA PHE A 51 3.51 -18.97 16.97
C PHE A 51 2.47 -20.08 17.00
N SER A 52 1.48 -20.01 16.16
CA SER A 52 0.39 -21.01 16.11
C SER A 52 0.63 -22.13 15.10
N HIS A 53 1.33 -21.86 13.98
CA HIS A 53 1.47 -22.78 12.84
C HIS A 53 2.92 -23.08 12.47
N GLY A 54 3.91 -22.42 13.12
CA GLY A 54 5.34 -22.58 12.85
C GLY A 54 5.81 -21.90 11.56
N LYS A 55 4.95 -21.15 10.88
CA LYS A 55 5.24 -20.40 9.65
C LYS A 55 4.48 -19.09 9.62
N GLY A 56 5.12 -18.02 9.11
CA GLY A 56 4.45 -16.73 8.91
C GLY A 56 3.41 -16.75 7.77
N PHE A 57 3.57 -17.65 6.80
CA PHE A 57 2.60 -17.92 5.73
C PHE A 57 2.32 -19.43 5.66
N PRO A 58 1.35 -19.94 6.44
CA PRO A 58 1.01 -21.35 6.49
C PRO A 58 0.51 -21.91 5.16
N ASP A 59 0.71 -23.22 4.94
CA ASP A 59 0.33 -23.86 3.67
C ASP A 59 -1.20 -23.92 3.48
N GLU A 60 -1.96 -23.97 4.55
CA GLU A 60 -3.43 -23.86 4.53
C GLU A 60 -3.87 -22.45 4.07
N THR A 61 -3.21 -21.39 4.54
CA THR A 61 -3.46 -20.01 4.07
C THR A 61 -3.12 -19.86 2.60
N LYS A 62 -2.00 -20.44 2.14
CA LYS A 62 -1.64 -20.46 0.70
C LYS A 62 -2.73 -21.11 -0.14
N ALA A 63 -3.25 -22.25 0.30
CA ALA A 63 -4.30 -22.97 -0.42
C ALA A 63 -5.59 -22.13 -0.55
N VAL A 64 -5.98 -21.40 0.50
CA VAL A 64 -7.12 -20.47 0.41
C VAL A 64 -6.83 -19.32 -0.52
N CYS A 65 -5.65 -18.69 -0.39
CA CYS A 65 -5.26 -17.56 -1.26
C CYS A 65 -5.18 -17.95 -2.75
N ASP A 66 -4.88 -19.21 -3.08
CA ASP A 66 -4.87 -19.70 -4.46
C ASP A 66 -6.29 -19.79 -5.07
N ASP A 67 -7.32 -20.01 -4.23
CA ASP A 67 -8.70 -20.34 -4.63
C ASP A 67 -9.70 -19.16 -4.43
N VAL A 68 -9.21 -17.95 -4.17
CA VAL A 68 -10.03 -16.75 -3.98
C VAL A 68 -9.85 -15.75 -5.12
N ASP A 69 -10.77 -14.79 -5.25
CA ASP A 69 -10.73 -13.73 -6.27
C ASP A 69 -9.75 -12.62 -5.89
N ALA A 70 -9.64 -12.29 -4.59
CA ALA A 70 -8.73 -11.28 -4.08
C ALA A 70 -8.28 -11.59 -2.64
N ILE A 71 -7.21 -10.91 -2.20
CA ILE A 71 -6.66 -11.06 -0.85
C ILE A 71 -6.69 -9.69 -0.15
N LEU A 72 -7.28 -9.64 1.04
CA LEU A 72 -7.25 -8.47 1.91
C LEU A 72 -6.32 -8.76 3.09
N LYS A 73 -5.22 -8.00 3.20
CA LYS A 73 -4.15 -8.26 4.16
C LYS A 73 -3.96 -7.08 5.10
N GLY A 74 -4.01 -7.30 6.39
CA GLY A 74 -3.61 -6.36 7.42
C GLY A 74 -2.08 -6.22 7.54
N PRO A 75 -1.59 -5.25 8.32
CA PRO A 75 -0.17 -5.06 8.55
C PRO A 75 0.40 -6.24 9.35
N VAL A 76 1.70 -6.50 9.20
CA VAL A 76 2.39 -7.58 9.93
C VAL A 76 3.61 -7.04 10.65
N GLY A 77 4.03 -7.77 11.68
CA GLY A 77 5.18 -7.46 12.52
C GLY A 77 4.80 -7.36 13.99
N LEU A 78 5.76 -7.63 14.84
CA LEU A 78 5.64 -7.56 16.30
C LEU A 78 6.64 -6.57 16.86
N SER A 79 6.59 -6.32 18.16
CA SER A 79 7.62 -5.56 18.87
C SER A 79 9.00 -6.18 18.65
N HIS A 80 10.04 -5.37 18.77
CA HIS A 80 11.42 -5.87 18.60
C HIS A 80 11.73 -7.08 19.51
N GLU A 81 11.27 -7.05 20.75
CA GLU A 81 11.49 -8.13 21.73
C GLU A 81 10.79 -9.44 21.32
N GLU A 82 9.57 -9.35 20.80
CA GLU A 82 8.81 -10.52 20.36
C GLU A 82 9.36 -11.08 19.04
N SER A 83 9.77 -10.22 18.12
CA SER A 83 10.38 -10.60 16.84
C SER A 83 11.68 -11.39 17.05
N GLN A 84 12.45 -11.12 18.13
CA GLN A 84 13.64 -11.91 18.45
C GLN A 84 13.36 -13.37 18.84
N LYS A 85 12.11 -13.71 19.18
CA LYS A 85 11.69 -15.09 19.48
C LYS A 85 11.40 -15.91 18.23
N ILE A 86 11.37 -15.26 17.06
CA ILE A 86 11.09 -15.86 15.75
C ILE A 86 12.40 -16.02 14.98
N PRO A 87 12.69 -17.19 14.37
CA PRO A 87 13.82 -17.35 13.47
C PRO A 87 13.81 -16.28 12.37
N VAL A 88 14.98 -15.80 11.97
CA VAL A 88 15.10 -14.68 11.03
C VAL A 88 14.39 -14.97 9.70
N GLU A 89 14.36 -16.23 9.27
CA GLU A 89 13.71 -16.70 8.04
C GLU A 89 12.18 -16.66 8.14
N GLU A 90 11.62 -16.71 9.35
CA GLU A 90 10.18 -16.73 9.62
C GLU A 90 9.67 -15.38 10.18
N GLN A 91 10.52 -14.37 10.29
CA GLN A 91 10.08 -13.03 10.65
C GLN A 91 9.11 -12.47 9.58
N ALA A 92 8.24 -11.55 9.99
CA ALA A 92 7.09 -11.10 9.24
C ALA A 92 7.36 -10.78 7.76
N GLU A 93 8.44 -10.05 7.47
CA GLU A 93 8.79 -9.69 6.09
C GLU A 93 9.28 -10.91 5.31
N ARG A 94 10.20 -11.68 5.87
CA ARG A 94 10.86 -12.82 5.20
C ARG A 94 10.00 -14.06 5.14
N GLY A 95 9.28 -14.36 6.22
CA GLY A 95 8.46 -15.57 6.35
C GLY A 95 7.03 -15.41 5.81
N ALA A 96 6.55 -14.17 5.61
CA ALA A 96 5.19 -13.93 5.17
C ALA A 96 5.10 -13.00 3.95
N ILE A 97 5.55 -11.74 4.03
CA ILE A 97 5.34 -10.75 2.96
C ILE A 97 6.07 -11.12 1.66
N LEU A 98 7.39 -11.34 1.72
CA LEU A 98 8.17 -11.66 0.52
C LEU A 98 7.70 -12.96 -0.15
N PRO A 99 7.39 -14.06 0.59
CA PRO A 99 6.78 -15.24 0.00
C PRO A 99 5.41 -15.00 -0.65
N LEU A 100 4.56 -14.12 -0.08
CA LEU A 100 3.27 -13.76 -0.69
C LEU A 100 3.49 -13.03 -2.02
N ARG A 101 4.38 -12.04 -2.06
CA ARG A 101 4.74 -11.27 -3.26
C ARG A 101 5.29 -12.18 -4.36
N ALA A 102 6.24 -13.04 -4.02
CA ALA A 102 6.85 -13.97 -4.95
C ALA A 102 5.84 -14.99 -5.51
N ARG A 103 4.93 -15.53 -4.64
CA ARG A 103 3.96 -16.54 -5.05
C ARG A 103 3.03 -16.06 -6.16
N TYR A 104 2.56 -14.81 -6.06
CA TYR A 104 1.57 -14.24 -7.00
C TYR A 104 2.18 -13.26 -7.98
N ASN A 105 3.51 -13.12 -7.99
CA ASN A 105 4.23 -12.15 -8.82
C ASN A 105 3.55 -10.76 -8.79
N THR A 106 3.29 -10.25 -7.58
CA THR A 106 2.63 -8.95 -7.42
C THR A 106 3.62 -7.82 -7.67
N PHE A 107 3.97 -7.65 -8.93
CA PHE A 107 5.08 -6.81 -9.40
C PHE A 107 4.84 -5.30 -9.28
N ALA A 108 3.59 -4.85 -9.26
CA ALA A 108 3.25 -3.42 -9.19
C ALA A 108 2.50 -3.10 -7.89
N ASN A 109 3.06 -2.20 -7.10
CA ASN A 109 2.44 -1.70 -5.88
C ASN A 109 1.96 -0.27 -6.07
N PHE A 110 0.65 -0.09 -6.00
CA PHE A 110 -0.04 1.18 -6.11
C PHE A 110 -0.19 1.81 -4.73
N ARG A 111 0.33 2.99 -4.54
CA ARG A 111 0.23 3.79 -3.31
C ARG A 111 -0.29 5.18 -3.63
N PRO A 112 -1.62 5.42 -3.59
CA PRO A 112 -2.17 6.75 -3.76
C PRO A 112 -1.79 7.65 -2.59
N ILE A 113 -1.29 8.83 -2.91
CA ILE A 113 -0.93 9.90 -1.98
C ILE A 113 -1.97 10.99 -2.21
N TYR A 114 -3.05 10.91 -1.45
CA TYR A 114 -4.19 11.79 -1.61
C TYR A 114 -4.45 12.61 -0.35
N LEU A 115 -4.62 13.91 -0.55
CA LEU A 115 -4.99 14.86 0.50
C LEU A 115 -5.99 15.84 -0.11
N SER A 116 -7.24 15.84 0.34
CA SER A 116 -8.20 16.85 -0.10
C SER A 116 -7.84 18.22 0.49
N PRO A 117 -8.30 19.33 -0.11
CA PRO A 117 -8.11 20.66 0.46
C PRO A 117 -8.61 20.77 1.90
N ASP A 118 -9.72 20.11 2.23
CA ASP A 118 -10.30 20.10 3.59
C ASP A 118 -9.42 19.36 4.60
N MET A 119 -8.60 18.43 4.14
CA MET A 119 -7.63 17.68 4.96
C MET A 119 -6.24 18.34 5.00
N ALA A 120 -6.01 19.43 4.28
CA ALA A 120 -4.70 20.07 4.16
C ALA A 120 -4.09 20.48 5.52
N HIS A 121 -4.93 20.74 6.51
CA HIS A 121 -4.52 21.10 7.87
C HIS A 121 -3.86 19.94 8.66
N PHE A 122 -4.01 18.69 8.23
CA PHE A 122 -3.31 17.54 8.82
C PHE A 122 -1.86 17.44 8.37
N SER A 123 -1.53 18.00 7.20
CA SER A 123 -0.17 17.94 6.67
C SER A 123 0.80 18.79 7.49
N PRO A 124 2.01 18.30 7.80
CA PRO A 124 3.06 19.08 8.44
C PRO A 124 3.73 20.09 7.49
N LEU A 125 3.40 20.04 6.20
CA LEU A 125 3.91 20.99 5.22
C LEU A 125 3.28 22.37 5.43
N LYS A 126 3.94 23.40 4.90
CA LYS A 126 3.38 24.74 4.91
C LYS A 126 2.07 24.80 4.13
N SER A 127 1.07 25.50 4.66
CA SER A 127 -0.27 25.58 4.08
C SER A 127 -0.26 26.01 2.61
N GLU A 128 0.63 26.94 2.21
CA GLU A 128 0.76 27.38 0.81
C GLU A 128 1.18 26.26 -0.16
N ILE A 129 1.76 25.16 0.33
CA ILE A 129 2.17 24.01 -0.49
C ILE A 129 1.00 23.06 -0.72
N VAL A 130 0.15 22.86 0.29
CA VAL A 130 -0.86 21.78 0.28
C VAL A 130 -2.31 22.29 0.26
N LYS A 131 -2.55 23.59 0.27
CA LYS A 131 -3.90 24.17 0.32
C LYS A 131 -4.85 23.74 -0.79
N GLU A 132 -4.31 23.39 -1.95
CA GLU A 132 -5.09 22.86 -3.09
C GLU A 132 -5.19 21.31 -3.06
N GLY A 133 -4.67 20.68 -1.99
CA GLY A 133 -4.60 19.24 -1.86
C GLY A 133 -3.40 18.60 -2.58
N LEU A 134 -3.33 17.29 -2.48
CA LEU A 134 -2.37 16.43 -3.19
C LEU A 134 -3.11 15.28 -3.86
N ASP A 135 -2.70 14.93 -5.07
CA ASP A 135 -3.19 13.76 -5.81
C ASP A 135 -2.06 13.19 -6.66
N ILE A 136 -1.30 12.27 -6.06
CA ILE A 136 -0.15 11.62 -6.65
C ILE A 136 -0.36 10.11 -6.57
N LEU A 137 -0.05 9.38 -7.64
CA LEU A 137 0.00 7.93 -7.64
C LEU A 137 1.46 7.45 -7.68
N LEU A 138 1.93 6.87 -6.60
CA LEU A 138 3.24 6.23 -6.56
C LEU A 138 3.07 4.74 -6.95
N ILE A 139 3.85 4.28 -7.93
CA ILE A 139 3.92 2.89 -8.38
C ILE A 139 5.32 2.37 -8.12
N ARG A 140 5.40 1.42 -7.19
CA ARG A 140 6.62 0.75 -6.77
C ARG A 140 6.73 -0.61 -7.44
N GLU A 141 7.87 -0.92 -8.05
CA GLU A 141 8.22 -2.29 -8.39
C GLU A 141 8.33 -3.12 -7.10
N LEU A 142 7.87 -4.37 -7.06
CA LEU A 142 7.66 -5.05 -5.78
C LEU A 142 8.29 -6.46 -5.68
N VAL A 143 8.81 -7.03 -6.76
CA VAL A 143 9.29 -8.44 -6.81
C VAL A 143 10.73 -8.59 -7.28
N GLY A 144 11.45 -7.49 -7.47
CA GLY A 144 12.86 -7.46 -7.86
C GLY A 144 13.75 -6.67 -6.91
N GLY A 145 14.94 -6.35 -7.40
CA GLY A 145 15.89 -5.48 -6.75
C GLY A 145 16.55 -6.07 -5.51
N LEU A 146 16.97 -5.18 -4.62
CA LEU A 146 17.77 -5.53 -3.43
C LEU A 146 17.05 -6.50 -2.47
N TYR A 147 15.73 -6.46 -2.41
CA TYR A 147 14.93 -7.27 -1.48
C TYR A 147 14.87 -8.73 -1.89
N PHE A 148 14.94 -9.03 -3.19
CA PHE A 148 14.86 -10.36 -3.75
C PHE A 148 16.19 -10.90 -4.26
N GLY A 149 17.20 -10.06 -4.43
CA GLY A 149 18.52 -10.43 -4.88
C GLY A 149 19.27 -11.36 -3.94
N GLU A 150 20.34 -11.94 -4.45
CA GLU A 150 21.22 -12.85 -3.70
C GLU A 150 21.84 -12.15 -2.47
N LYS A 151 21.91 -12.89 -1.35
CA LYS A 151 22.48 -12.40 -0.09
C LYS A 151 23.54 -13.38 0.38
N GLU A 152 24.70 -12.82 0.72
CA GLU A 152 25.85 -13.59 1.21
C GLU A 152 26.42 -12.93 2.47
N ARG A 153 26.76 -13.74 3.47
CA ARG A 153 27.43 -13.30 4.69
C ARG A 153 28.59 -14.23 5.02
N GLY A 154 29.74 -13.67 5.29
CA GLY A 154 30.93 -14.49 5.56
C GLY A 154 32.06 -13.77 6.26
N THR A 155 33.21 -14.40 6.23
CA THR A 155 34.51 -13.83 6.68
C THR A 155 35.51 -14.01 5.53
N ASN A 156 36.17 -12.91 5.15
CA ASN A 156 37.12 -12.92 4.04
C ASN A 156 38.50 -13.50 4.52
N ASP A 157 39.41 -13.66 3.56
CA ASP A 157 40.78 -14.23 3.82
C ASP A 157 41.59 -13.44 4.83
N ASN A 158 41.25 -12.18 5.09
CA ASN A 158 41.91 -11.33 6.09
C ASN A 158 41.23 -11.42 7.48
N GLY A 159 40.27 -12.33 7.68
CA GLY A 159 39.55 -12.50 8.93
C GLY A 159 38.46 -11.40 9.18
N LEU A 160 38.15 -10.57 8.21
CA LEU A 160 37.12 -9.53 8.32
C LEU A 160 35.76 -10.09 7.94
N ARG A 161 34.76 -9.85 8.79
CA ARG A 161 33.36 -10.18 8.47
C ARG A 161 32.84 -9.27 7.37
N TYR A 162 32.05 -9.84 6.43
CA TYR A 162 31.39 -9.08 5.36
C TYR A 162 29.95 -9.52 5.18
N VAL A 163 29.17 -8.66 4.54
CA VAL A 163 27.86 -8.93 3.96
C VAL A 163 27.84 -8.41 2.55
N LYS A 164 27.21 -9.17 1.64
CA LYS A 164 26.97 -8.78 0.26
C LYS A 164 25.48 -8.95 -0.02
N GLU A 165 24.88 -7.95 -0.63
CA GLU A 165 23.51 -8.00 -1.14
C GLU A 165 23.53 -7.54 -2.62
N VAL A 166 22.83 -8.26 -3.48
CA VAL A 166 22.84 -8.00 -4.92
C VAL A 166 21.55 -7.29 -5.29
N LEU A 167 21.67 -6.13 -5.93
CA LEU A 167 20.56 -5.46 -6.59
C LEU A 167 20.48 -6.01 -8.03
N GLU A 168 19.43 -6.76 -8.34
CA GLU A 168 19.27 -7.45 -9.63
C GLU A 168 17.85 -7.19 -10.17
N TYR A 169 17.79 -6.86 -11.45
CA TYR A 169 16.58 -6.72 -12.25
C TYR A 169 16.79 -7.32 -13.62
N ASP A 170 15.80 -8.04 -14.10
CA ASP A 170 15.70 -8.41 -15.52
C ASP A 170 14.76 -7.46 -16.27
N GLU A 171 14.80 -7.53 -17.60
CA GLU A 171 13.97 -6.70 -18.47
C GLU A 171 12.47 -6.89 -18.22
N THR A 172 12.04 -8.13 -17.96
CA THR A 172 10.63 -8.46 -17.76
C THR A 172 10.07 -7.79 -16.50
N GLN A 173 10.84 -7.84 -15.40
CA GLN A 173 10.47 -7.21 -14.14
C GLN A 173 10.30 -5.68 -14.28
N ILE A 174 11.20 -5.06 -15.03
CA ILE A 174 11.14 -3.61 -15.28
C ILE A 174 9.99 -3.26 -16.22
N ARG A 175 9.87 -3.96 -17.35
CA ARG A 175 8.89 -3.69 -18.40
C ARG A 175 7.46 -3.76 -17.88
N GLN A 176 7.11 -4.81 -17.14
CA GLN A 176 5.75 -5.00 -16.63
C GLN A 176 5.28 -3.87 -15.69
N VAL A 177 6.13 -3.36 -14.82
CA VAL A 177 5.76 -2.24 -13.93
C VAL A 177 5.70 -0.91 -14.67
N LEU A 178 6.57 -0.72 -15.67
CA LEU A 178 6.57 0.48 -16.51
C LEU A 178 5.31 0.54 -17.39
N GLU A 179 4.91 -0.55 -18.04
CA GLU A 179 3.67 -0.62 -18.83
C GLU A 179 2.46 -0.22 -17.98
N VAL A 180 2.36 -0.74 -16.76
CA VAL A 180 1.30 -0.35 -15.81
C VAL A 180 1.39 1.15 -15.47
N ALA A 181 2.59 1.67 -15.21
CA ALA A 181 2.76 3.08 -14.87
C ALA A 181 2.37 4.02 -16.03
N PHE A 182 2.73 3.67 -17.26
CA PHE A 182 2.31 4.41 -18.45
C PHE A 182 0.79 4.35 -18.66
N GLN A 183 0.16 3.18 -18.47
CA GLN A 183 -1.30 3.03 -18.53
C GLN A 183 -2.00 3.93 -17.50
N GLN A 184 -1.48 4.01 -16.28
CA GLN A 184 -2.00 4.89 -15.25
C GLN A 184 -1.79 6.37 -15.62
N ALA A 185 -0.63 6.74 -16.15
CA ALA A 185 -0.38 8.10 -16.62
C ALA A 185 -1.36 8.51 -17.73
N MET A 186 -1.68 7.61 -18.68
CA MET A 186 -2.67 7.85 -19.74
C MET A 186 -4.07 8.14 -19.21
N GLN A 187 -4.45 7.56 -18.07
CA GLN A 187 -5.75 7.79 -17.43
C GLN A 187 -5.78 9.04 -16.55
N ARG A 188 -4.62 9.64 -16.27
CA ARG A 188 -4.43 10.84 -15.43
C ARG A 188 -3.97 12.03 -16.28
N LYS A 189 -2.98 12.80 -15.82
CA LYS A 189 -2.50 14.03 -16.48
C LYS A 189 -1.54 13.78 -17.64
N LYS A 190 -1.29 12.52 -18.01
CA LYS A 190 -0.29 12.10 -19.01
C LYS A 190 1.13 12.55 -18.63
N LEU A 191 1.46 12.52 -17.33
CA LEU A 191 2.73 12.93 -16.78
C LEU A 191 3.29 11.80 -15.90
N LEU A 192 4.42 11.24 -16.30
CA LEU A 192 5.13 10.17 -15.60
C LEU A 192 6.48 10.65 -15.09
N HIS A 193 6.69 10.62 -13.79
CA HIS A 193 7.98 10.86 -13.15
C HIS A 193 8.71 9.54 -12.94
N ASN A 194 9.77 9.33 -13.69
CA ASN A 194 10.66 8.19 -13.51
C ASN A 194 11.71 8.51 -12.45
N ILE A 195 11.64 7.81 -11.31
CA ILE A 195 12.52 8.03 -10.17
C ILE A 195 13.64 6.99 -10.19
N HIS A 196 14.88 7.44 -10.33
CA HIS A 196 16.03 6.57 -10.56
C HIS A 196 17.32 7.10 -9.91
N LYS A 197 18.43 6.34 -10.01
CA LYS A 197 19.77 6.75 -9.54
C LYS A 197 20.84 6.44 -10.61
N SER A 198 20.58 6.73 -11.88
CA SER A 198 21.43 6.35 -13.01
C SER A 198 22.81 7.01 -13.02
N ASN A 199 23.01 8.09 -12.26
CA ASN A 199 24.33 8.69 -12.07
C ASN A 199 25.30 7.81 -11.23
N VAL A 200 24.80 6.73 -10.60
CA VAL A 200 25.58 5.80 -9.76
C VAL A 200 25.30 4.34 -10.10
N LEU A 201 24.03 3.96 -10.30
CA LEU A 201 23.59 2.57 -10.41
C LEU A 201 23.39 2.14 -11.86
N MET A 202 24.06 1.06 -12.26
CA MET A 202 23.86 0.45 -13.58
C MET A 202 22.45 -0.13 -13.76
N SER A 203 21.83 -0.62 -12.69
CA SER A 203 20.43 -1.06 -12.70
C SER A 203 19.48 0.07 -13.08
N SER A 204 19.74 1.31 -12.61
CA SER A 204 18.94 2.47 -13.01
C SER A 204 19.24 2.95 -14.44
N VAL A 205 20.45 2.71 -14.97
CA VAL A 205 20.73 2.95 -16.39
C VAL A 205 19.91 1.99 -17.24
N PHE A 206 19.96 0.70 -16.94
CA PHE A 206 19.17 -0.33 -17.62
C PHE A 206 17.64 -0.10 -17.48
N TRP A 207 17.19 0.33 -16.31
CA TRP A 207 15.80 0.74 -16.09
C TRP A 207 15.37 1.84 -17.07
N ASN A 208 16.21 2.85 -17.27
CA ASN A 208 15.91 3.94 -18.20
C ASN A 208 15.91 3.47 -19.67
N GLU A 209 16.79 2.53 -20.05
CA GLU A 209 16.79 1.94 -21.39
C GLU A 209 15.47 1.22 -21.69
N VAL A 210 14.99 0.39 -20.75
CA VAL A 210 13.69 -0.31 -20.88
C VAL A 210 12.53 0.69 -20.87
N LEU A 211 12.62 1.76 -20.08
CA LEU A 211 11.61 2.82 -20.06
C LEU A 211 11.48 3.51 -21.43
N ASP A 212 12.60 3.84 -22.07
CA ASP A 212 12.59 4.47 -23.40
C ASP A 212 11.93 3.56 -24.46
N GLU A 213 12.13 2.24 -24.34
CA GLU A 213 11.47 1.26 -25.21
C GLU A 213 9.96 1.23 -24.98
N VAL A 214 9.51 1.15 -23.73
CA VAL A 214 8.07 1.13 -23.36
C VAL A 214 7.41 2.46 -23.74
N HIS A 215 8.10 3.59 -23.54
CA HIS A 215 7.59 4.92 -23.88
C HIS A 215 7.22 5.06 -25.37
N ALA A 216 7.87 4.32 -26.24
CA ALA A 216 7.54 4.34 -27.68
C ALA A 216 6.08 3.94 -27.97
N ASP A 217 5.46 3.12 -27.11
CA ASP A 217 4.07 2.70 -27.21
C ASP A 217 3.08 3.73 -26.58
N PHE A 218 3.60 4.69 -25.79
CA PHE A 218 2.83 5.72 -25.09
C PHE A 218 3.30 7.15 -25.39
N PRO A 219 3.37 7.56 -26.67
CA PRO A 219 3.99 8.83 -27.08
C PRO A 219 3.26 10.08 -26.57
N GLU A 220 2.08 9.95 -26.02
CA GLU A 220 1.31 11.05 -25.45
C GLU A 220 1.70 11.36 -23.99
N VAL A 221 2.45 10.46 -23.32
CA VAL A 221 2.88 10.64 -21.94
C VAL A 221 4.17 11.42 -21.89
N GLU A 222 4.17 12.55 -21.17
CA GLU A 222 5.39 13.27 -20.85
C GLU A 222 6.15 12.50 -19.76
N VAL A 223 7.42 12.20 -20.01
CA VAL A 223 8.32 11.54 -19.04
C VAL A 223 9.31 12.55 -18.47
N VAL A 224 9.34 12.64 -17.14
CA VAL A 224 10.30 13.47 -16.40
C VAL A 224 11.23 12.56 -15.59
N HIS A 225 12.51 12.54 -15.91
CA HIS A 225 13.51 11.80 -15.16
C HIS A 225 13.96 12.57 -13.92
N VAL A 226 13.87 11.94 -12.73
CA VAL A 226 14.24 12.58 -11.47
C VAL A 226 15.14 11.65 -10.66
N LEU A 227 16.30 12.15 -10.23
CA LEU A 227 17.12 11.40 -9.28
C LEU A 227 16.38 11.24 -7.95
N VAL A 228 16.47 10.07 -7.32
CA VAL A 228 15.70 9.72 -6.10
C VAL A 228 15.92 10.69 -4.94
N ASP A 229 17.14 11.19 -4.75
CA ASP A 229 17.47 12.20 -3.75
C ASP A 229 16.85 13.58 -4.07
N ALA A 230 16.80 13.95 -5.35
CA ALA A 230 16.08 15.14 -5.79
C ALA A 230 14.57 14.98 -5.64
N ALA A 231 14.02 13.80 -5.95
CA ALA A 231 12.60 13.48 -5.74
C ALA A 231 12.22 13.59 -4.25
N ALA A 232 13.01 13.02 -3.34
CA ALA A 232 12.80 13.13 -1.90
C ALA A 232 12.73 14.60 -1.44
N THR A 233 13.60 15.44 -1.95
CA THR A 233 13.60 16.89 -1.65
C THR A 233 12.36 17.56 -2.25
N ALA A 234 12.06 17.26 -3.53
CA ALA A 234 10.94 17.87 -4.24
C ALA A 234 9.58 17.52 -3.64
N MET A 235 9.40 16.28 -3.13
CA MET A 235 8.20 15.87 -2.42
C MET A 235 7.93 16.74 -1.18
N CYS A 236 8.96 17.22 -0.49
CA CYS A 236 8.79 18.12 0.65
C CYS A 236 8.55 19.59 0.25
N LEU A 237 9.12 20.04 -0.87
CA LEU A 237 9.11 21.47 -1.23
C LEU A 237 8.03 21.82 -2.26
N ASN A 238 7.72 20.92 -3.17
CA ASN A 238 6.75 21.10 -4.25
C ASN A 238 6.13 19.75 -4.66
N PRO A 239 5.38 19.06 -3.80
CA PRO A 239 4.79 17.76 -4.11
C PRO A 239 3.78 17.82 -5.25
N THR A 240 3.10 18.95 -5.46
CA THR A 240 2.05 19.13 -6.48
C THR A 240 2.54 19.03 -7.92
N GLN A 241 3.85 19.02 -8.14
CA GLN A 241 4.43 18.80 -9.47
C GLN A 241 4.29 17.34 -9.94
N PHE A 242 4.17 16.41 -9.01
CA PHE A 242 4.07 14.99 -9.34
C PHE A 242 2.64 14.58 -9.68
N ASP A 243 2.51 13.64 -10.62
CA ASP A 243 1.26 12.95 -10.95
C ASP A 243 1.41 11.44 -10.77
N VAL A 244 1.97 10.73 -11.76
CA VAL A 244 2.36 9.33 -11.57
C VAL A 244 3.88 9.28 -11.34
N MET A 245 4.30 8.57 -10.30
CA MET A 245 5.71 8.32 -9.99
C MET A 245 5.98 6.83 -10.11
N VAL A 246 6.97 6.42 -10.89
CA VAL A 246 7.40 5.01 -10.99
C VAL A 246 8.84 4.86 -10.54
N MET A 247 9.13 3.78 -9.83
CA MET A 247 10.46 3.52 -9.29
C MET A 247 10.69 2.06 -8.89
N GLU A 248 11.96 1.73 -8.71
CA GLU A 248 12.39 0.43 -8.21
C GLU A 248 11.95 0.20 -6.75
N ASN A 249 12.08 -1.05 -6.29
CA ASN A 249 11.54 -1.55 -5.04
C ASN A 249 11.94 -0.74 -3.81
N MET A 250 13.23 -0.57 -3.55
CA MET A 250 13.72 0.10 -2.35
C MET A 250 13.42 1.60 -2.35
N PHE A 251 13.53 2.27 -3.52
CA PHE A 251 13.19 3.69 -3.61
C PHE A 251 11.70 3.91 -3.36
N GLY A 252 10.85 3.02 -3.91
CA GLY A 252 9.41 3.06 -3.71
C GLY A 252 9.02 2.85 -2.24
N ASP A 253 9.71 1.97 -1.53
CA ASP A 253 9.52 1.76 -0.10
C ASP A 253 9.76 3.04 0.70
N ILE A 254 10.93 3.64 0.52
CA ILE A 254 11.36 4.81 1.28
C ILE A 254 10.50 6.04 0.96
N LEU A 255 10.28 6.32 -0.34
CA LEU A 255 9.55 7.52 -0.75
C LEU A 255 8.05 7.46 -0.43
N SER A 256 7.45 6.28 -0.44
CA SER A 256 6.04 6.16 -0.05
C SER A 256 5.82 6.39 1.45
N ASP A 257 6.71 5.91 2.31
CA ASP A 257 6.62 6.18 3.75
C ASP A 257 6.90 7.66 4.06
N GLN A 258 7.84 8.29 3.33
CA GLN A 258 8.00 9.73 3.35
C GLN A 258 6.69 10.45 2.97
N ALA A 259 5.98 9.96 1.94
CA ALA A 259 4.71 10.54 1.51
C ALA A 259 3.64 10.47 2.61
N GLY A 260 3.56 9.36 3.35
CA GLY A 260 2.69 9.27 4.54
C GLY A 260 2.99 10.35 5.57
N GLY A 261 4.29 10.64 5.79
CA GLY A 261 4.70 11.78 6.62
C GLY A 261 4.23 13.13 6.07
N LEU A 262 4.17 13.30 4.75
CA LEU A 262 3.66 14.53 4.13
C LEU A 262 2.13 14.68 4.29
N LEU A 263 1.40 13.57 4.36
CA LEU A 263 -0.05 13.57 4.61
C LEU A 263 -0.39 13.85 6.09
N GLY A 264 0.56 13.68 7.00
CA GLY A 264 0.40 13.81 8.44
C GLY A 264 0.22 12.49 9.18
N SER A 265 -0.10 11.41 8.49
CA SER A 265 -0.16 10.05 9.06
C SER A 265 0.04 8.97 7.99
N LEU A 266 0.78 7.92 8.35
CA LEU A 266 0.84 6.69 7.57
C LEU A 266 -0.52 5.98 7.50
N GLY A 267 -1.40 6.21 8.49
CA GLY A 267 -2.78 5.71 8.53
C GLY A 267 -3.66 6.18 7.37
N LEU A 268 -3.22 7.18 6.59
CA LEU A 268 -3.92 7.67 5.40
C LEU A 268 -3.47 6.98 4.09
N MET A 269 -2.61 5.97 4.16
CA MET A 269 -1.95 5.37 3.00
C MET A 269 -2.50 3.97 2.67
N PRO A 270 -3.57 3.83 1.87
CA PRO A 270 -3.99 2.55 1.32
C PRO A 270 -3.02 2.06 0.25
N SER A 271 -3.10 0.78 -0.10
CA SER A 271 -2.21 0.19 -1.09
C SER A 271 -2.85 -1.02 -1.78
N ALA A 272 -2.50 -1.20 -3.05
CA ALA A 272 -2.82 -2.38 -3.84
C ALA A 272 -1.54 -2.97 -4.45
N CYS A 273 -1.39 -4.28 -4.36
CA CYS A 273 -0.27 -5.02 -4.92
C CYS A 273 -0.80 -5.94 -6.02
N ILE A 274 -0.45 -5.65 -7.26
CA ILE A 274 -1.05 -6.24 -8.44
C ILE A 274 -0.07 -7.20 -9.11
N GLY A 275 -0.53 -8.42 -9.33
CA GLY A 275 0.12 -9.43 -10.15
C GLY A 275 -0.70 -9.77 -11.39
N PRO A 276 -0.21 -10.66 -12.27
CA PRO A 276 -0.90 -11.00 -13.52
C PRO A 276 -2.22 -11.75 -13.30
N GLU A 277 -2.34 -12.51 -12.22
CA GLU A 277 -3.52 -13.34 -11.93
C GLU A 277 -4.15 -13.04 -10.57
N LYS A 278 -3.39 -12.50 -9.64
CA LYS A 278 -3.82 -12.21 -8.26
C LYS A 278 -3.40 -10.83 -7.83
N ALA A 279 -4.27 -10.21 -7.05
CA ALA A 279 -3.97 -8.97 -6.34
C ALA A 279 -4.17 -9.15 -4.84
N TYR A 280 -3.41 -8.43 -4.04
CA TYR A 280 -3.70 -8.24 -2.63
C TYR A 280 -3.72 -6.77 -2.25
N TYR A 281 -4.51 -6.45 -1.25
CA TYR A 281 -4.78 -5.09 -0.81
C TYR A 281 -4.42 -4.96 0.66
N GLU A 282 -3.64 -3.95 1.00
CA GLU A 282 -3.09 -3.78 2.35
C GLU A 282 -2.92 -2.30 2.70
N PRO A 283 -2.91 -1.91 3.97
CA PRO A 283 -2.40 -0.59 4.35
C PRO A 283 -0.89 -0.53 4.11
N SER A 284 -0.36 0.64 3.75
CA SER A 284 1.09 0.81 3.55
C SER A 284 1.88 0.83 4.86
N HIS A 285 1.22 1.14 5.98
CA HIS A 285 1.86 1.22 7.29
C HIS A 285 2.12 -0.15 7.94
N GLY A 286 3.02 -0.18 8.91
CA GLY A 286 3.30 -1.35 9.74
C GLY A 286 2.19 -1.62 10.79
N SER A 287 2.45 -2.61 11.62
CA SER A 287 1.48 -3.14 12.61
C SER A 287 1.32 -2.33 13.89
N ALA A 288 2.18 -1.35 14.17
CA ALA A 288 2.15 -0.46 15.34
C ALA A 288 1.82 -1.21 16.67
N PRO A 289 2.68 -2.14 17.11
CA PRO A 289 2.39 -3.00 18.27
C PRO A 289 2.25 -2.22 19.58
N ASP A 290 2.79 -1.03 19.67
CA ASP A 290 2.71 -0.13 20.82
C ASP A 290 1.31 0.43 21.10
N ILE A 291 0.43 0.49 20.10
CA ILE A 291 -0.95 0.95 20.22
C ILE A 291 -2.00 -0.15 20.02
N ALA A 292 -1.55 -1.39 19.80
CA ALA A 292 -2.45 -2.52 19.58
C ALA A 292 -3.43 -2.73 20.74
N GLY A 293 -4.71 -2.97 20.42
CA GLY A 293 -5.78 -3.20 21.40
C GLY A 293 -6.24 -1.94 22.14
N GLN A 294 -5.73 -0.75 21.80
CA GLN A 294 -6.15 0.51 22.42
C GLN A 294 -7.31 1.18 21.70
N ASN A 295 -7.76 0.65 20.57
CA ASN A 295 -8.86 1.20 19.77
C ASN A 295 -8.62 2.65 19.33
N ILE A 296 -7.37 3.00 18.99
CA ILE A 296 -6.97 4.35 18.54
C ILE A 296 -6.31 4.36 17.16
N ALA A 297 -6.09 3.19 16.56
CA ALA A 297 -5.52 3.07 15.21
C ALA A 297 -6.45 3.65 14.15
N ASN A 298 -5.90 4.34 13.16
CA ASN A 298 -6.65 4.89 12.04
C ASN A 298 -7.03 3.77 11.05
N PRO A 299 -8.32 3.47 10.82
CA PRO A 299 -8.73 2.42 9.89
C PRO A 299 -8.81 2.91 8.42
N TYR A 300 -8.56 4.18 8.14
CA TYR A 300 -8.73 4.80 6.81
C TYR A 300 -7.97 4.03 5.73
N SER A 301 -6.69 3.72 5.95
CA SER A 301 -5.87 3.01 4.95
C SER A 301 -6.42 1.62 4.63
N MET A 302 -6.92 0.88 5.64
CA MET A 302 -7.47 -0.45 5.44
C MET A 302 -8.82 -0.39 4.71
N ILE A 303 -9.68 0.56 5.05
CA ILE A 303 -10.96 0.82 4.35
C ILE A 303 -10.69 1.26 2.91
N GLY A 304 -9.72 2.15 2.69
CA GLY A 304 -9.29 2.59 1.36
C GLY A 304 -8.72 1.45 0.52
N SER A 305 -8.02 0.49 1.15
CA SER A 305 -7.56 -0.72 0.46
C SER A 305 -8.73 -1.59 -0.02
N VAL A 306 -9.85 -1.64 0.72
CA VAL A 306 -11.09 -2.28 0.22
C VAL A 306 -11.67 -1.50 -0.96
N ALA A 307 -11.68 -0.16 -0.93
CA ALA A 307 -12.12 0.63 -2.09
C ALA A 307 -11.28 0.32 -3.34
N MET A 308 -9.95 0.23 -3.20
CA MET A 308 -9.08 -0.19 -4.31
C MET A 308 -9.40 -1.61 -4.79
N MET A 309 -9.74 -2.55 -3.89
CA MET A 309 -10.15 -3.92 -4.25
C MET A 309 -11.45 -3.90 -5.06
N LEU A 310 -12.45 -3.14 -4.63
CA LEU A 310 -13.72 -2.99 -5.35
C LEU A 310 -13.51 -2.48 -6.77
N GLU A 311 -12.66 -1.47 -6.95
CA GLU A 311 -12.33 -0.88 -8.25
C GLU A 311 -11.51 -1.85 -9.11
N MET A 312 -10.34 -2.29 -8.60
CA MET A 312 -9.31 -2.94 -9.43
C MET A 312 -9.55 -4.43 -9.66
N SER A 313 -10.13 -5.17 -8.67
CA SER A 313 -10.41 -6.60 -8.81
C SER A 313 -11.84 -6.89 -9.24
N PHE A 314 -12.80 -6.08 -8.82
CA PHE A 314 -14.22 -6.39 -9.03
C PHE A 314 -14.91 -5.47 -10.04
N GLY A 315 -14.24 -4.38 -10.50
CA GLY A 315 -14.79 -3.42 -11.45
C GLY A 315 -15.97 -2.62 -10.90
N MET A 316 -16.12 -2.55 -9.59
CA MET A 316 -17.18 -1.84 -8.87
C MET A 316 -16.77 -0.37 -8.62
N ASN A 317 -16.62 0.39 -9.71
CA ASN A 317 -16.05 1.74 -9.66
C ASN A 317 -16.92 2.73 -8.87
N ASP A 318 -18.24 2.70 -9.07
CA ASP A 318 -19.17 3.61 -8.40
C ASP A 318 -19.20 3.35 -6.89
N GLU A 319 -19.16 2.07 -6.49
CA GLU A 319 -19.10 1.64 -5.10
C GLU A 319 -17.76 2.03 -4.45
N ALA A 320 -16.65 1.86 -5.16
CA ALA A 320 -15.34 2.31 -4.71
C ALA A 320 -15.33 3.84 -4.47
N GLN A 321 -15.89 4.62 -5.38
CA GLN A 321 -16.02 6.07 -5.21
C GLN A 321 -16.92 6.44 -4.02
N ALA A 322 -17.99 5.68 -3.77
CA ALA A 322 -18.83 5.88 -2.59
C ALA A 322 -18.06 5.64 -1.28
N VAL A 323 -17.19 4.62 -1.23
CA VAL A 323 -16.31 4.37 -0.07
C VAL A 323 -15.35 5.54 0.14
N TRP A 324 -14.68 6.00 -0.93
CA TRP A 324 -13.77 7.16 -0.85
C TRP A 324 -14.49 8.39 -0.34
N ARG A 325 -15.68 8.68 -0.88
CA ARG A 325 -16.49 9.84 -0.46
C ARG A 325 -16.95 9.71 0.99
N ALA A 326 -17.37 8.52 1.41
CA ALA A 326 -17.78 8.27 2.79
C ALA A 326 -16.64 8.56 3.79
N MET A 327 -15.43 8.08 3.48
CA MET A 327 -14.25 8.33 4.32
C MET A 327 -13.90 9.82 4.41
N GLN A 328 -13.93 10.54 3.28
CA GLN A 328 -13.67 11.99 3.27
C GLN A 328 -14.69 12.78 4.08
N SER A 329 -15.98 12.40 3.97
CA SER A 329 -17.06 13.07 4.68
C SER A 329 -16.89 13.04 6.20
N VAL A 330 -16.23 12.02 6.75
CA VAL A 330 -15.95 11.95 8.19
C VAL A 330 -14.98 13.05 8.61
N PHE A 331 -13.95 13.33 7.82
CA PHE A 331 -13.03 14.44 8.08
C PHE A 331 -13.69 15.80 7.86
N GLU A 332 -14.53 15.95 6.82
CA GLU A 332 -15.32 17.17 6.58
C GLU A 332 -16.28 17.48 7.74
N ASP A 333 -16.84 16.46 8.39
CA ASP A 333 -17.68 16.59 9.59
C ASP A 333 -16.85 16.89 10.85
N GLY A 334 -15.53 17.01 10.76
CA GLY A 334 -14.63 17.41 11.85
C GLY A 334 -14.21 16.27 12.78
N PHE A 335 -14.22 15.03 12.32
CA PHE A 335 -13.75 13.87 13.10
C PHE A 335 -12.45 13.31 12.56
N SER A 336 -11.54 12.91 13.46
CA SER A 336 -10.31 12.19 13.10
C SER A 336 -9.88 11.23 14.20
N THR A 337 -8.91 10.38 13.89
CA THR A 337 -8.24 9.51 14.87
C THR A 337 -7.04 10.23 15.50
N PRO A 338 -6.54 9.78 16.67
CA PRO A 338 -5.49 10.49 17.42
C PRO A 338 -4.17 10.74 16.67
N ASP A 339 -3.84 9.93 15.66
CA ASP A 339 -2.66 10.09 14.80
C ASP A 339 -2.68 11.38 13.95
N LEU A 340 -3.88 11.93 13.69
CA LEU A 340 -4.13 13.16 12.93
C LEU A 340 -4.45 14.37 13.83
N SER A 341 -4.03 14.33 15.09
CA SER A 341 -4.27 15.43 16.03
C SER A 341 -3.51 16.70 15.62
N SER A 342 -4.22 17.69 15.10
CA SER A 342 -3.66 18.98 14.67
C SER A 342 -3.89 20.14 15.64
N GLY A 343 -4.70 19.93 16.68
CA GLY A 343 -5.05 20.97 17.66
C GLY A 343 -5.99 22.07 17.15
N ASP A 344 -6.63 21.87 16.01
CA ASP A 344 -7.47 22.86 15.30
C ASP A 344 -8.98 22.73 15.58
N GLY A 345 -9.37 21.94 16.56
CA GLY A 345 -10.77 21.75 16.95
C GLY A 345 -11.42 20.49 16.39
N THR A 346 -10.67 19.65 15.68
CA THR A 346 -11.13 18.33 15.24
C THR A 346 -11.42 17.42 16.43
N GLU A 347 -12.56 16.77 16.44
CA GLU A 347 -12.94 15.80 17.48
C GLU A 347 -12.22 14.48 17.24
N LEU A 348 -11.40 14.06 18.22
CA LEU A 348 -10.68 12.79 18.15
C LEU A 348 -11.59 11.65 18.56
N VAL A 349 -11.71 10.63 17.70
CA VAL A 349 -12.53 9.45 17.90
C VAL A 349 -11.70 8.16 17.86
N SER A 350 -12.24 7.10 18.45
CA SER A 350 -11.63 5.77 18.40
C SER A 350 -11.76 5.10 17.04
N THR A 351 -11.01 4.02 16.81
CA THR A 351 -11.01 3.22 15.58
C THR A 351 -12.42 2.78 15.17
N ASP A 352 -13.18 2.23 16.13
CA ASP A 352 -14.54 1.75 15.91
C ASP A 352 -15.54 2.88 15.63
N VAL A 353 -15.44 4.01 16.36
CA VAL A 353 -16.30 5.18 16.13
C VAL A 353 -16.01 5.82 14.76
N PHE A 354 -14.74 5.89 14.34
CA PHE A 354 -14.41 6.34 12.98
C PHE A 354 -15.03 5.40 11.93
N GLY A 355 -14.89 4.10 12.12
CA GLY A 355 -15.52 3.08 11.27
C GLY A 355 -17.05 3.21 11.23
N ASP A 356 -17.70 3.42 12.37
CA ASP A 356 -19.17 3.63 12.46
C ASP A 356 -19.61 4.82 11.60
N LYS A 357 -18.88 5.93 11.68
CA LYS A 357 -19.18 7.12 10.89
C LYS A 357 -19.02 6.88 9.40
N VAL A 358 -17.93 6.21 8.98
CA VAL A 358 -17.73 5.85 7.57
C VAL A 358 -18.86 4.95 7.07
N MET A 359 -19.25 3.91 7.84
CA MET A 359 -20.32 3.00 7.43
C MET A 359 -21.68 3.70 7.34
N ALA A 360 -21.98 4.64 8.24
CA ALA A 360 -23.21 5.42 8.18
C ALA A 360 -23.26 6.29 6.89
N LYS A 361 -22.16 6.99 6.58
CA LYS A 361 -22.06 7.78 5.35
C LYS A 361 -22.16 6.92 4.08
N LEU A 362 -21.53 5.76 4.09
CA LEU A 362 -21.56 4.82 2.97
C LEU A 362 -22.98 4.29 2.74
N ASP A 363 -23.70 3.94 3.81
CA ASP A 363 -25.09 3.46 3.78
C ASP A 363 -26.01 4.54 3.16
N GLU A 364 -25.85 5.81 3.54
CA GLU A 364 -26.58 6.95 2.98
C GLU A 364 -26.28 7.14 1.47
N LEU A 365 -25.00 7.08 1.06
CA LEU A 365 -24.58 7.27 -0.32
C LEU A 365 -25.08 6.17 -1.26
N LEU A 366 -25.14 4.93 -0.78
CA LEU A 366 -25.58 3.78 -1.59
C LEU A 366 -27.09 3.62 -1.62
N ALA A 367 -27.83 4.23 -0.70
CA ALA A 367 -29.29 4.24 -0.67
C ALA A 367 -29.90 5.28 -1.66
N SER A 368 -29.09 6.25 -2.12
CA SER A 368 -29.49 7.29 -3.06
C SER A 368 -29.34 6.84 -4.51
#